data_0cd9e55f0e4b28d150e18638d17b899b
#
_entry.id   0cd9e55f0e4b28d150e18638d17b899b
#
_cell.length_a   1.000
_cell.length_b   1.000
_cell.length_c   1.000
_cell.angle_alpha   90.00
_cell.angle_beta   90.00
_cell.angle_gamma   90.00
#
_symmetry.space_group_name_H-M   'P 1'
#
loop_
_entity.id
_entity.type
_entity.pdbx_description
1 polymer ?
#
loop_
_entity_poly.entity_id
_entity_poly.type
_entity_poly.pdbx_seq_one_letter_code
_entity_poly.pdbx_strand_id
1 'polypeptide(L)' 'MEQLLTTTNTVRLSFVMALLRDASIPVFVFDTKISALEAGIGCFPRRVMVPSERLLAAKIVLQNAQEFYDD' A
#
# COMPACT_ATOMS: atom_id res chain seq x y z
N MET A 1 11.63 -6.93 -3.16
CA MET A 1 10.50 -6.02 -2.90
C MET A 1 10.29 -5.82 -1.42
N GLU A 2 9.96 -4.60 -1.04
CA GLU A 2 9.73 -4.27 0.36
C GLU A 2 8.31 -3.82 0.58
N GLN A 3 7.74 -4.19 1.72
CA GLN A 3 6.42 -3.74 2.12
C GLN A 3 6.50 -2.30 2.63
N LEU A 4 5.62 -1.46 2.11
CA LEU A 4 5.57 -0.06 2.49
C LEU A 4 4.53 0.19 3.57
N LEU A 5 3.31 -0.31 3.35
CA LEU A 5 2.23 -0.22 4.34
C LEU A 5 1.13 -1.24 4.02
N THR A 6 0.20 -1.39 4.96
CA THR A 6 -1.03 -2.15 4.73
C THR A 6 -2.23 -1.24 4.92
N THR A 7 -3.29 -1.50 4.20
CA THR A 7 -4.53 -0.76 4.35
C THR A 7 -5.74 -1.64 4.01
N THR A 8 -6.81 -1.43 4.74
CA THR A 8 -8.11 -2.03 4.41
C THR A 8 -9.02 -1.06 3.67
N ASN A 9 -8.61 0.21 3.56
CA ASN A 9 -9.42 1.24 2.92
C ASN A 9 -9.06 1.35 1.44
N THR A 10 -10.00 0.96 0.57
CA THR A 10 -9.76 0.94 -0.87
C THR A 10 -9.60 2.34 -1.46
N VAL A 11 -10.26 3.33 -0.89
CA VAL A 11 -10.12 4.72 -1.35
C VAL A 11 -8.72 5.24 -1.04
N ARG A 12 -8.25 4.99 0.18
CA ARG A 12 -6.89 5.36 0.56
C ARG A 12 -5.85 4.63 -0.27
N LEU A 13 -6.10 3.35 -0.55
CA LEU A 13 -5.20 2.57 -1.40
C LEU A 13 -5.02 3.22 -2.77
N SER A 14 -6.10 3.64 -3.40
CA SER A 14 -6.06 4.32 -4.70
C SER A 14 -5.27 5.63 -4.62
N PHE A 15 -5.45 6.37 -3.54
CA PHE A 15 -4.73 7.62 -3.34
C PHE A 15 -3.24 7.40 -3.16
N VAL A 16 -2.86 6.42 -2.33
CA VAL A 16 -1.46 6.08 -2.11
C VAL A 16 -0.81 5.64 -3.42
N MET A 17 -1.49 4.80 -4.18
CA MET A 17 -0.98 4.35 -5.47
C MET A 17 -0.77 5.51 -6.43
N ALA A 18 -1.72 6.45 -6.46
CA ALA A 18 -1.61 7.62 -7.32
C ALA A 18 -0.42 8.49 -6.93
N LEU A 19 -0.18 8.69 -5.64
CA LEU A 19 0.97 9.44 -5.15
C LEU A 19 2.29 8.82 -5.61
N LEU A 20 2.40 7.50 -5.46
CA LEU A 20 3.63 6.79 -5.83
C LEU A 20 3.84 6.80 -7.34
N ARG A 21 2.79 6.60 -8.12
CA ARG A 21 2.88 6.65 -9.57
C ARG A 21 3.25 8.03 -10.07
N ASP A 22 2.70 9.07 -9.45
CA ASP A 22 3.02 10.45 -9.79
C ASP A 22 4.50 10.76 -9.53
N ALA A 23 5.09 10.09 -8.56
CA ALA A 23 6.52 10.21 -8.26
C ALA A 23 7.37 9.24 -9.10
N SER A 24 6.79 8.57 -10.08
CA SER A 24 7.45 7.60 -10.95
C SER A 24 8.03 6.40 -10.17
N ILE A 25 7.36 6.00 -9.11
CA ILE A 25 7.76 4.86 -8.30
C ILE A 25 6.85 3.67 -8.65
N PRO A 26 7.42 2.54 -9.10
CA PRO A 26 6.62 1.34 -9.32
C PRO A 26 5.96 0.90 -8.01
N VAL A 27 4.67 0.55 -8.07
CA VAL A 27 3.93 0.12 -6.89
C VAL A 27 3.17 -1.15 -7.22
N PHE A 28 3.17 -2.07 -6.25
CA PHE A 28 2.50 -3.36 -6.38
C PHE A 28 1.63 -3.60 -5.16
N VAL A 29 0.48 -4.21 -5.35
CA VAL A 29 -0.46 -4.47 -4.26
C VAL A 29 -0.67 -5.97 -4.15
N PHE A 30 -0.43 -6.51 -2.97
CA PHE A 30 -0.67 -7.92 -2.69
C PHE A 30 -1.73 -8.07 -1.61
N ASP A 31 -2.65 -8.99 -1.82
CA ASP A 31 -3.67 -9.29 -0.84
C ASP A 31 -3.11 -10.21 0.25
N THR A 32 -3.56 -10.00 1.47
CA THR A 32 -3.26 -10.93 2.54
C THR A 32 -4.07 -12.21 2.30
N LYS A 33 -3.42 -13.35 2.47
CA LYS A 33 -4.09 -14.65 2.33
C LYS A 33 -5.03 -14.87 3.51
N ILE A 34 -6.29 -14.58 3.31
CA ILE A 34 -7.33 -14.90 4.28
C ILE A 34 -8.31 -15.82 3.56
N SER A 35 -8.72 -16.91 4.23
CA SER A 35 -9.70 -17.79 3.62
C SER A 35 -11.01 -17.04 3.44
N ALA A 36 -11.74 -17.38 2.38
CA ALA A 36 -13.00 -16.71 2.09
C ALA A 36 -14.01 -16.84 3.23
N LEU A 37 -13.92 -17.94 3.99
CA LEU A 37 -14.81 -18.17 5.14
C LEU A 37 -14.51 -17.21 6.29
N GLU A 38 -13.26 -16.92 6.53
CA GLU A 38 -12.86 -16.01 7.59
C GLU A 38 -13.07 -14.57 7.20
N ALA A 39 -12.92 -14.29 5.94
CA ALA A 39 -13.06 -12.95 5.41
C ALA A 39 -14.46 -12.40 5.59
N GLY A 40 -15.45 -13.26 5.57
CA GLY A 40 -16.85 -12.99 5.85
C GLY A 40 -17.44 -11.73 5.26
N ILE A 41 -16.77 -10.62 5.33
CA ILE A 41 -17.32 -9.33 4.99
C ILE A 41 -16.29 -8.37 4.45
N GLY A 42 -15.32 -8.87 3.77
CA GLY A 42 -14.70 -8.10 2.76
C GLY A 42 -13.79 -6.92 3.05
N CYS A 43 -13.35 -6.69 4.25
CA CYS A 43 -12.27 -5.72 4.44
C CYS A 43 -10.94 -6.46 4.53
N PHE A 44 -10.37 -6.76 3.38
CA PHE A 44 -9.10 -7.49 3.31
C PHE A 44 -7.95 -6.51 3.41
N PRO A 45 -7.00 -6.73 4.33
CA PRO A 45 -5.77 -5.95 4.34
C PRO A 45 -5.02 -6.16 3.03
N ARG A 46 -4.58 -5.08 2.42
CA ARG A 46 -3.78 -5.12 1.22
C ARG A 46 -2.42 -4.53 1.49
N ARG A 47 -1.38 -5.19 1.01
CA ARG A 47 -0.01 -4.77 1.22
C ARG A 47 0.46 -3.98 0.02
N VAL A 48 0.93 -2.76 0.28
CA VAL A 48 1.54 -1.93 -0.75
C VAL A 48 3.03 -2.21 -0.75
N MET A 49 3.54 -2.66 -1.89
CA MET A 49 4.94 -3.08 -2.03
C MET A 49 5.63 -2.22 -3.07
N VAL A 50 6.89 -1.96 -2.84
CA VAL A 50 7.74 -1.23 -3.81
C VAL A 50 9.07 -1.95 -3.96
N PRO A 51 9.81 -1.73 -5.07
CA PRO A 51 11.17 -2.27 -5.18
C PRO A 51 12.05 -1.75 -4.06
N SER A 52 12.99 -2.58 -3.61
CA SER A 52 13.86 -2.24 -2.48
C SER A 52 14.65 -0.95 -2.74
N GLU A 53 15.10 -0.72 -3.95
CA GLU A 53 15.86 0.48 -4.31
C GLU A 53 15.01 1.75 -4.32
N ARG A 54 13.70 1.62 -4.25
CA ARG A 54 12.76 2.74 -4.23
C ARG A 54 12.13 2.96 -2.87
N LEU A 55 12.47 2.13 -1.90
CA LEU A 55 11.80 2.16 -0.59
C LEU A 55 11.92 3.52 0.09
N LEU A 56 13.12 4.09 0.13
CA LEU A 56 13.32 5.37 0.78
C LEU A 56 12.55 6.49 0.08
N ALA A 57 12.58 6.52 -1.24
CA ALA A 57 11.84 7.53 -2.02
C ALA A 57 10.34 7.40 -1.75
N ALA A 58 9.81 6.18 -1.72
CA ALA A 58 8.40 5.95 -1.45
C ALA A 58 8.01 6.41 -0.06
N LYS A 59 8.84 6.13 0.95
CA LYS A 59 8.58 6.59 2.32
C LYS A 59 8.51 8.11 2.39
N ILE A 60 9.42 8.79 1.71
CA ILE A 60 9.45 10.26 1.70
C ILE A 60 8.18 10.82 1.07
N VAL A 61 7.76 10.26 -0.06
CA VAL A 61 6.53 10.70 -0.73
C VAL A 61 5.33 10.57 0.20
N LEU A 62 5.19 9.43 0.87
CA LEU A 62 4.05 9.20 1.75
C LEU A 62 4.12 10.00 3.04
N GLN A 63 5.31 10.21 3.58
CA GLN A 63 5.47 11.04 4.78
C GLN A 63 5.09 12.49 4.49
N ASN A 64 5.48 13.00 3.33
CA ASN A 64 5.13 14.36 2.93
C ASN A 64 3.62 14.55 2.74
N ALA A 65 2.93 13.48 2.35
CA ALA A 65 1.47 13.49 2.21
C ALA A 65 0.76 13.08 3.51
N GLN A 66 1.50 12.77 4.57
CA GLN A 66 0.97 12.27 5.83
C GLN A 66 0.18 10.98 5.66
N GLU A 67 0.62 10.13 4.74
CA GLU A 67 -0.04 8.86 4.42
C GLU A 67 0.82 7.65 4.74
N PHE A 68 1.93 7.82 5.42
CA PHE A 68 2.79 6.69 5.74
C PHE A 68 2.40 6.09 7.08
N TYR A 69 1.34 5.30 7.08
CA TYR A 69 0.87 4.55 8.25
C TYR A 69 0.05 3.35 7.79
N ASP A 70 -0.08 2.37 8.65
CA ASP A 70 -0.93 1.21 8.42
C ASP A 70 -2.34 1.46 8.95
N ASP A 71 -3.31 0.93 8.27
CA ASP A 71 -4.69 0.89 8.76
C ASP A 71 -5.39 -0.38 8.28
#